data_306bb7be713bedeaa8df06fbe4383477
#
_entry.id   306bb7be713bedeaa8df06fbe4383477
#
_cell.length_a   1.000
_cell.length_b   1.000
_cell.length_c   1.000
_cell.angle_alpha   90.00
_cell.angle_beta   90.00
_cell.angle_gamma   90.00
#
_symmetry.space_group_name_H-M   'P 1'
#
loop_
_entity.id
_entity.type
_entity.pdbx_description
1 polymer ?
#
loop_
_entity_poly.entity_id
_entity_poly.type
_entity_poly.pdbx_seq_one_letter_code
_entity_poly.pdbx_strand_id
1 'polypeptide(L)'
;MPNAKHLTRLERLEKLQEQREKALEEKRRIATGVGFEAKFPTAERWDEFAPLTWIRTSGTVKPFEPFQVQKDLIKSICENQYTIILKSRQVGASETVCSYLLCRALTEPGFSAVVFSKTATDSGALGKRIRAQAASIDDASIEFTTESNSELSFKGRGTIYFLPATPRAARGIPSVSVLVLDEAGFLDSAESIYTAALPTMSTLGDKAKLILLSTPNGMGNMFANLWHGEDDGWNRQKIHYSTIPIYAKDPDWAKKTKEKAKLSERSWRQEYEMDFVASDAQVFPPELVEK
;
A
#
# COMPACT_ATOMS: atom_id res chain seq x y z
N MET A 1 -22.36 19.22 49.88
CA MET A 1 -21.81 18.06 49.15
C MET A 1 -22.99 17.19 48.75
N PRO A 2 -23.29 17.00 47.44
CA PRO A 2 -24.42 16.18 47.04
C PRO A 2 -24.07 14.70 47.14
N ASN A 3 -24.94 13.92 47.79
CA ASN A 3 -24.92 12.48 47.98
C ASN A 3 -24.77 11.72 46.66
N ALA A 4 -23.71 10.93 46.53
CA ALA A 4 -23.62 9.91 45.50
C ALA A 4 -24.72 8.86 45.78
N LYS A 5 -25.85 8.91 45.07
CA LYS A 5 -26.89 7.87 45.12
C LYS A 5 -26.23 6.53 44.72
N HIS A 6 -26.19 5.59 45.69
CA HIS A 6 -25.87 4.20 45.40
C HIS A 6 -26.98 3.65 44.51
N LEU A 7 -26.68 3.39 43.24
CA LEU A 7 -27.56 2.68 42.31
C LEU A 7 -27.93 1.32 42.90
N THR A 8 -29.20 0.97 42.86
CA THR A 8 -29.70 -0.37 43.26
C THR A 8 -29.10 -1.44 42.33
N ARG A 9 -29.11 -2.68 42.75
CA ARG A 9 -28.60 -3.80 41.93
C ARG A 9 -29.34 -3.89 40.58
N LEU A 10 -30.63 -3.59 40.55
CA LEU A 10 -31.45 -3.56 39.33
C LEU A 10 -31.00 -2.43 38.38
N GLU A 11 -30.86 -1.23 38.86
CA GLU A 11 -30.38 -0.08 38.03
C GLU A 11 -28.98 -0.30 37.45
N ARG A 12 -28.13 -1.04 38.22
CA ARG A 12 -26.79 -1.44 37.69
C ARG A 12 -26.89 -2.47 36.55
N LEU A 13 -27.81 -3.43 36.66
CA LEU A 13 -28.03 -4.44 35.62
C LEU A 13 -28.64 -3.82 34.36
N GLU A 14 -29.64 -2.95 34.52
CA GLU A 14 -30.25 -2.22 33.40
C GLU A 14 -29.19 -1.36 32.64
N LYS A 15 -28.36 -0.64 33.40
CA LYS A 15 -27.28 0.15 32.82
C LYS A 15 -26.23 -0.70 32.08
N LEU A 16 -25.92 -1.89 32.60
CA LEU A 16 -25.03 -2.84 31.94
C LEU A 16 -25.66 -3.44 30.66
N GLN A 17 -26.97 -3.73 30.70
CA GLN A 17 -27.70 -4.20 29.52
C GLN A 17 -27.74 -3.12 28.41
N GLU A 18 -28.07 -1.88 28.79
CA GLU A 18 -28.06 -0.75 27.84
C GLU A 18 -26.68 -0.50 27.24
N GLN A 19 -25.61 -0.58 28.03
CA GLN A 19 -24.24 -0.47 27.53
C GLN A 19 -23.87 -1.62 26.57
N ARG A 20 -24.34 -2.84 26.86
CA ARG A 20 -24.13 -4.01 26.03
C ARG A 20 -24.88 -3.90 24.70
N GLU A 21 -26.13 -3.43 24.72
CA GLU A 21 -26.92 -3.20 23.51
C GLU A 21 -26.31 -2.11 22.63
N LYS A 22 -25.92 -0.97 23.21
CA LYS A 22 -25.19 0.10 22.50
C LYS A 22 -23.88 -0.41 21.88
N ALA A 23 -23.13 -1.22 22.63
CA ALA A 23 -21.89 -1.82 22.12
C ALA A 23 -22.14 -2.83 20.98
N LEU A 24 -23.25 -3.57 21.04
CA LEU A 24 -23.65 -4.51 20.00
C LEU A 24 -24.13 -3.77 18.73
N GLU A 25 -24.88 -2.69 18.91
CA GLU A 25 -25.35 -1.84 17.82
C GLU A 25 -24.19 -1.12 17.13
N GLU A 26 -23.24 -0.60 17.90
CA GLU A 26 -22.01 -0.03 17.36
C GLU A 26 -21.18 -1.06 16.59
N LYS A 27 -21.04 -2.29 17.13
CA LYS A 27 -20.38 -3.39 16.40
C LYS A 27 -21.12 -3.73 15.09
N ARG A 28 -22.45 -3.71 15.07
CA ARG A 28 -23.24 -3.90 13.85
C ARG A 28 -23.03 -2.75 12.85
N ARG A 29 -23.05 -1.49 13.29
CA ARG A 29 -22.77 -0.33 12.46
C ARG A 29 -21.39 -0.45 11.80
N ILE A 30 -20.37 -0.79 12.59
CA ILE A 30 -19.01 -0.99 12.10
C ILE A 30 -18.96 -2.12 11.07
N ALA A 31 -19.57 -3.27 11.36
CA ALA A 31 -19.55 -4.45 10.49
C ALA A 31 -20.34 -4.25 9.19
N THR A 32 -21.42 -3.46 9.22
CA THR A 32 -22.30 -3.25 8.06
C THR A 32 -22.03 -1.94 7.32
N GLY A 33 -21.22 -1.04 7.88
CA GLY A 33 -20.98 0.30 7.34
C GLY A 33 -22.22 1.21 7.34
N VAL A 34 -23.34 0.77 7.94
CA VAL A 34 -24.58 1.55 8.00
C VAL A 34 -24.40 2.77 8.92
N GLY A 35 -24.60 3.97 8.36
CA GLY A 35 -24.45 5.23 9.09
C GLY A 35 -22.99 5.62 9.38
N PHE A 36 -22.00 5.01 8.70
CA PHE A 36 -20.64 5.48 8.72
C PHE A 36 -20.51 6.71 7.81
N GLU A 37 -20.08 7.82 8.37
CA GLU A 37 -19.66 9.00 7.61
C GLU A 37 -18.15 9.09 7.62
N ALA A 38 -17.55 9.14 6.44
CA ALA A 38 -16.10 9.29 6.32
C ALA A 38 -15.70 10.70 6.79
N LYS A 39 -14.95 10.77 7.87
CA LYS A 39 -14.44 12.04 8.42
C LYS A 39 -13.36 12.67 7.53
N PHE A 40 -12.68 11.85 6.73
CA PHE A 40 -11.59 12.24 5.85
C PHE A 40 -12.01 12.12 4.38
N PRO A 41 -11.31 12.80 3.45
CA PRO A 41 -11.48 12.57 2.02
C PRO A 41 -11.28 11.10 1.67
N THR A 42 -12.15 10.55 0.80
CA THR A 42 -12.09 9.15 0.35
C THR A 42 -10.94 8.93 -0.66
N ALA A 43 -10.74 7.69 -1.08
CA ALA A 43 -9.66 7.33 -2.01
C ALA A 43 -9.75 8.06 -3.36
N GLU A 44 -10.95 8.38 -3.84
CA GLU A 44 -11.18 9.15 -5.05
C GLU A 44 -10.74 10.62 -4.91
N ARG A 45 -10.67 11.11 -3.67
CA ARG A 45 -10.17 12.43 -3.29
C ARG A 45 -8.86 12.33 -2.51
N TRP A 46 -8.05 11.35 -2.83
CA TRP A 46 -6.80 11.08 -2.11
C TRP A 46 -5.83 12.28 -2.14
N ASP A 47 -5.84 13.08 -3.19
CA ASP A 47 -5.02 14.30 -3.27
C ASP A 47 -5.39 15.37 -2.24
N GLU A 48 -6.60 15.32 -1.67
CA GLU A 48 -7.02 16.12 -0.53
C GLU A 48 -6.67 15.43 0.81
N PHE A 49 -6.62 14.09 0.84
CA PHE A 49 -6.23 13.32 2.02
C PHE A 49 -4.72 13.38 2.29
N ALA A 50 -3.91 13.19 1.25
CA ALA A 50 -2.46 13.08 1.39
C ALA A 50 -1.84 14.27 2.17
N PRO A 51 -2.22 15.55 1.93
CA PRO A 51 -1.67 16.69 2.67
C PRO A 51 -1.99 16.71 4.17
N LEU A 52 -2.97 15.95 4.63
CA LEU A 52 -3.27 15.79 6.05
C LEU A 52 -2.20 14.94 6.76
N THR A 53 -1.39 14.20 6.00
CA THR A 53 -0.33 13.33 6.52
C THR A 53 1.04 13.97 6.33
N TRP A 54 2.00 13.53 7.14
CA TRP A 54 3.38 13.97 7.02
C TRP A 54 4.27 12.80 6.61
N ILE A 55 5.24 13.08 5.76
CA ILE A 55 6.22 12.11 5.28
C ILE A 55 7.64 12.58 5.56
N ARG A 56 8.54 11.61 5.70
CA ARG A 56 9.98 11.88 5.78
C ARG A 56 10.58 11.87 4.37
N THR A 57 11.18 12.99 3.97
CA THR A 57 11.87 13.12 2.69
C THR A 57 13.15 13.94 2.86
N SER A 58 14.25 13.52 2.23
CA SER A 58 15.53 14.24 2.26
C SER A 58 15.99 14.67 3.66
N GLY A 59 15.75 13.82 4.68
CA GLY A 59 16.14 14.09 6.06
C GLY A 59 15.22 15.04 6.84
N THR A 60 14.14 15.53 6.23
CA THR A 60 13.13 16.39 6.85
C THR A 60 11.78 15.68 6.94
N VAL A 61 10.92 16.15 7.83
CA VAL A 61 9.51 15.72 7.94
C VAL A 61 8.64 16.89 7.50
N LYS A 62 7.75 16.65 6.53
CA LYS A 62 6.88 17.69 5.96
C LYS A 62 5.53 17.11 5.55
N PRO A 63 4.48 17.95 5.35
CA PRO A 63 3.23 17.52 4.77
C PRO A 63 3.45 16.77 3.45
N PHE A 64 2.65 15.74 3.20
CA PHE A 64 2.72 14.99 1.96
C PHE A 64 2.04 15.78 0.83
N GLU A 65 2.80 16.54 0.11
CA GLU A 65 2.36 17.23 -1.10
C GLU A 65 2.62 16.31 -2.31
N PRO A 66 1.61 15.59 -2.83
CA PRO A 66 1.83 14.63 -3.90
C PRO A 66 2.14 15.32 -5.23
N PHE A 67 3.10 14.76 -5.95
CA PHE A 67 3.37 15.16 -7.34
C PHE A 67 2.23 14.71 -8.25
N GLN A 68 2.09 15.34 -9.42
CA GLN A 68 1.04 15.00 -10.38
C GLN A 68 1.05 13.51 -10.76
N VAL A 69 2.22 12.94 -11.02
CA VAL A 69 2.36 11.51 -11.33
C VAL A 69 1.86 10.57 -10.22
N GLN A 70 1.93 11.01 -8.95
CA GLN A 70 1.41 10.25 -7.82
C GLN A 70 -0.13 10.36 -7.72
N LYS A 71 -0.68 11.54 -8.02
CA LYS A 71 -2.14 11.74 -8.12
C LYS A 71 -2.73 10.89 -9.25
N ASP A 72 -2.10 10.92 -10.42
CA ASP A 72 -2.50 10.12 -11.58
C ASP A 72 -2.42 8.62 -11.28
N LEU A 73 -1.40 8.18 -10.54
CA LEU A 73 -1.27 6.80 -10.09
C LEU A 73 -2.45 6.38 -9.21
N ILE A 74 -2.80 7.16 -8.18
CA ILE A 74 -3.91 6.79 -7.28
C ILE A 74 -5.25 6.82 -8.01
N LYS A 75 -5.49 7.82 -8.86
CA LYS A 75 -6.66 7.83 -9.73
C LYS A 75 -6.75 6.56 -10.56
N SER A 76 -5.65 6.16 -11.18
CA SER A 76 -5.57 4.95 -11.99
C SER A 76 -5.82 3.67 -11.17
N ILE A 77 -5.31 3.58 -9.92
CA ILE A 77 -5.61 2.47 -9.00
C ILE A 77 -7.09 2.44 -8.63
N CYS A 78 -7.72 3.57 -8.38
CA CYS A 78 -9.16 3.64 -8.06
C CYS A 78 -10.02 3.14 -9.22
N GLU A 79 -9.65 3.45 -10.46
CA GLU A 79 -10.40 3.10 -11.68
C GLU A 79 -10.21 1.65 -12.13
N ASN A 80 -9.10 0.99 -11.76
CA ASN A 80 -8.74 -0.35 -12.26
C ASN A 80 -8.64 -1.38 -11.13
N GLN A 81 -9.02 -2.63 -11.42
CA GLN A 81 -8.89 -3.76 -10.49
C GLN A 81 -7.45 -4.24 -10.37
N TYR A 82 -6.74 -4.34 -11.48
CA TYR A 82 -5.37 -4.82 -11.56
C TYR A 82 -4.45 -3.71 -12.01
N THR A 83 -3.48 -3.33 -11.19
CA THR A 83 -2.51 -2.28 -11.53
C THR A 83 -1.09 -2.79 -11.31
N ILE A 84 -0.27 -2.69 -12.34
CA ILE A 84 1.15 -2.98 -12.30
C ILE A 84 1.96 -1.69 -12.49
N ILE A 85 2.91 -1.44 -11.59
CA ILE A 85 3.66 -0.20 -11.49
C ILE A 85 5.15 -0.48 -11.70
N LEU A 86 5.66 -0.15 -12.87
CA LEU A 86 7.09 -0.13 -13.15
C LEU A 86 7.66 1.22 -12.73
N LYS A 87 8.60 1.22 -11.83
CA LYS A 87 9.10 2.45 -11.20
C LYS A 87 10.64 2.53 -11.25
N SER A 88 11.17 3.73 -11.38
CA SER A 88 12.55 4.01 -10.97
C SER A 88 12.69 3.94 -9.46
N ARG A 89 13.90 3.77 -8.98
CA ARG A 89 14.18 3.79 -7.53
C ARG A 89 13.93 5.18 -6.95
N GLN A 90 13.42 5.21 -5.70
CA GLN A 90 13.21 6.43 -4.89
C GLN A 90 12.25 7.48 -5.49
N VAL A 91 11.31 7.07 -6.34
CA VAL A 91 10.28 7.98 -6.90
C VAL A 91 9.06 8.18 -5.98
N GLY A 92 9.08 7.59 -4.79
CA GLY A 92 8.00 7.73 -3.81
C GLY A 92 6.77 6.84 -4.04
N ALA A 93 6.80 5.89 -5.00
CA ALA A 93 5.65 5.05 -5.32
C ALA A 93 5.15 4.23 -4.11
N SER A 94 6.03 3.55 -3.36
CA SER A 94 5.64 2.79 -2.17
C SER A 94 5.07 3.68 -1.07
N GLU A 95 5.56 4.93 -0.92
CA GLU A 95 5.01 5.93 0.01
C GLU A 95 3.59 6.33 -0.39
N THR A 96 3.39 6.55 -1.69
CA THR A 96 2.07 6.88 -2.27
C THR A 96 1.06 5.77 -2.04
N VAL A 97 1.44 4.50 -2.28
CA VAL A 97 0.59 3.33 -2.02
C VAL A 97 0.31 3.17 -0.53
N CYS A 98 1.29 3.38 0.35
CA CYS A 98 1.08 3.39 1.81
C CYS A 98 0.04 4.44 2.23
N SER A 99 0.13 5.66 1.72
CA SER A 99 -0.84 6.73 1.99
C SER A 99 -2.24 6.40 1.46
N TYR A 100 -2.35 5.78 0.28
CA TYR A 100 -3.61 5.29 -0.26
C TYR A 100 -4.25 4.22 0.65
N LEU A 101 -3.46 3.26 1.12
CA LEU A 101 -3.96 2.23 2.04
C LEU A 101 -4.43 2.83 3.36
N LEU A 102 -3.70 3.81 3.91
CA LEU A 102 -4.12 4.53 5.11
C LEU A 102 -5.44 5.28 4.88
N CYS A 103 -5.56 6.00 3.77
CA CYS A 103 -6.79 6.69 3.39
C CYS A 103 -7.98 5.74 3.40
N ARG A 104 -7.89 4.61 2.72
CA ARG A 104 -8.96 3.61 2.66
C ARG A 104 -9.24 2.99 4.03
N ALA A 105 -8.19 2.67 4.81
CA ALA A 105 -8.35 2.12 6.15
C ALA A 105 -9.07 3.07 7.11
N LEU A 106 -8.93 4.38 6.92
CA LEU A 106 -9.59 5.39 7.75
C LEU A 106 -10.99 5.78 7.26
N THR A 107 -11.31 5.53 5.98
CA THR A 107 -12.56 6.02 5.34
C THR A 107 -13.54 4.93 4.94
N GLU A 108 -13.12 3.65 4.89
CA GLU A 108 -13.97 2.54 4.47
C GLU A 108 -14.19 1.55 5.61
N PRO A 109 -15.43 1.38 6.11
CA PRO A 109 -15.74 0.39 7.13
C PRO A 109 -15.46 -1.03 6.63
N GLY A 110 -14.79 -1.83 7.47
CA GLY A 110 -14.45 -3.20 7.12
C GLY A 110 -13.36 -3.34 6.04
N PHE A 111 -12.71 -2.24 5.67
CA PHE A 111 -11.55 -2.29 4.77
C PHE A 111 -10.47 -3.22 5.31
N SER A 112 -9.92 -4.04 4.44
CA SER A 112 -8.81 -4.92 4.76
C SER A 112 -7.81 -4.94 3.62
N ALA A 113 -6.53 -4.78 3.92
CA ALA A 113 -5.46 -4.87 2.95
C ALA A 113 -4.34 -5.79 3.43
N VAL A 114 -3.65 -6.44 2.49
CA VAL A 114 -2.40 -7.16 2.76
C VAL A 114 -1.30 -6.60 1.88
N VAL A 115 -0.16 -6.30 2.49
CA VAL A 115 1.05 -5.87 1.81
C VAL A 115 2.11 -6.94 1.97
N PHE A 116 2.52 -7.55 0.86
CA PHE A 116 3.64 -8.46 0.80
C PHE A 116 4.91 -7.74 0.38
N SER A 117 6.02 -8.06 1.02
CA SER A 117 7.35 -7.66 0.62
C SER A 117 8.33 -8.82 0.83
N LYS A 118 9.58 -8.68 0.38
CA LYS A 118 10.57 -9.78 0.36
C LYS A 118 10.78 -10.41 1.73
N THR A 119 10.89 -9.60 2.77
CA THR A 119 11.10 -10.07 4.15
C THR A 119 10.08 -9.46 5.11
N ALA A 120 9.96 -10.03 6.32
CA ALA A 120 9.15 -9.46 7.40
C ALA A 120 9.67 -8.06 7.82
N THR A 121 10.98 -7.81 7.70
CA THR A 121 11.59 -6.51 7.97
C THR A 121 11.15 -5.48 6.94
N ASP A 122 11.15 -5.85 5.65
CA ASP A 122 10.75 -4.94 4.56
C ASP A 122 9.27 -4.61 4.64
N SER A 123 8.40 -5.61 4.82
CA SER A 123 6.97 -5.39 4.99
C SER A 123 6.65 -4.56 6.24
N GLY A 124 7.33 -4.84 7.37
CA GLY A 124 7.22 -4.04 8.59
C GLY A 124 7.71 -2.59 8.43
N ALA A 125 8.67 -2.34 7.53
CA ALA A 125 9.10 -0.97 7.21
C ALA A 125 7.99 -0.17 6.51
N LEU A 126 7.17 -0.81 5.66
CA LEU A 126 5.98 -0.18 5.07
C LEU A 126 4.93 0.12 6.16
N GLY A 127 4.72 -0.81 7.11
CA GLY A 127 3.87 -0.59 8.28
C GLY A 127 4.31 0.62 9.13
N LYS A 128 5.62 0.80 9.32
CA LYS A 128 6.17 1.96 10.03
C LYS A 128 5.87 3.29 9.31
N ARG A 129 5.87 3.31 7.96
CA ARG A 129 5.49 4.50 7.18
C ARG A 129 4.03 4.86 7.40
N ILE A 130 3.12 3.87 7.27
CA ILE A 130 1.68 4.09 7.48
C ILE A 130 1.40 4.56 8.90
N ARG A 131 2.05 3.96 9.91
CA ARG A 131 1.94 4.39 11.30
C ARG A 131 2.39 5.84 11.51
N ALA A 132 3.52 6.22 10.92
CA ALA A 132 4.02 7.59 11.01
C ALA A 132 3.08 8.60 10.34
N GLN A 133 2.51 8.25 9.18
CA GLN A 133 1.51 9.06 8.52
C GLN A 133 0.23 9.19 9.36
N ALA A 134 -0.30 8.09 9.89
CA ALA A 134 -1.49 8.09 10.76
C ALA A 134 -1.28 8.95 12.01
N ALA A 135 -0.12 8.80 12.67
CA ALA A 135 0.23 9.58 13.87
C ALA A 135 0.44 11.09 13.59
N SER A 136 0.62 11.47 12.33
CA SER A 136 0.80 12.87 11.94
C SER A 136 -0.51 13.61 11.67
N ILE A 137 -1.62 12.89 11.56
CA ILE A 137 -2.95 13.49 11.39
C ILE A 137 -3.41 14.00 12.76
N ASP A 138 -3.72 15.29 12.83
CA ASP A 138 -4.21 15.92 14.07
C ASP A 138 -5.70 15.58 14.31
N ASP A 139 -5.95 14.32 14.69
CA ASP A 139 -7.27 13.81 14.98
C ASP A 139 -7.26 12.71 16.05
N ALA A 140 -7.73 13.05 17.25
CA ALA A 140 -7.82 12.14 18.39
C ALA A 140 -8.74 10.92 18.17
N SER A 141 -9.56 10.90 17.11
CA SER A 141 -10.40 9.75 16.77
C SER A 141 -9.65 8.63 16.05
N ILE A 142 -8.39 8.84 15.67
CA ILE A 142 -7.53 7.81 15.09
C ILE A 142 -6.88 7.01 16.23
N GLU A 143 -7.52 5.90 16.60
CA GLU A 143 -7.03 4.99 17.62
C GLU A 143 -6.71 3.63 16.99
N PHE A 144 -5.59 3.03 17.39
CA PHE A 144 -5.26 1.66 17.01
C PHE A 144 -5.92 0.66 17.99
N THR A 145 -6.52 -0.40 17.45
CA THR A 145 -6.90 -1.59 18.22
C THR A 145 -5.80 -2.64 18.21
N THR A 146 -5.04 -2.70 17.11
CA THR A 146 -3.82 -3.50 17.01
C THR A 146 -2.73 -2.65 16.36
N GLU A 147 -1.57 -2.63 17.02
CA GLU A 147 -0.39 -1.94 16.52
C GLU A 147 0.83 -2.85 16.67
N SER A 148 1.19 -3.52 15.57
CA SER A 148 2.34 -4.43 15.52
C SER A 148 3.14 -4.25 14.22
N ASN A 149 4.27 -4.96 14.09
CA ASN A 149 5.03 -4.94 12.84
C ASN A 149 4.32 -5.63 11.67
N SER A 150 3.36 -6.51 11.95
CA SER A 150 2.61 -7.29 10.94
C SER A 150 1.18 -6.85 10.77
N GLU A 151 0.65 -5.95 11.62
CA GLU A 151 -0.76 -5.54 11.58
C GLU A 151 -0.95 -4.14 12.16
N LEU A 152 -1.73 -3.33 11.45
CA LEU A 152 -2.29 -2.08 11.92
C LEU A 152 -3.80 -2.13 11.77
N SER A 153 -4.53 -2.17 12.87
CA SER A 153 -5.99 -2.13 12.91
C SER A 153 -6.46 -0.84 13.55
N PHE A 154 -7.31 -0.11 12.87
CA PHE A 154 -7.89 1.13 13.36
C PHE A 154 -9.25 0.88 14.00
N LYS A 155 -9.48 1.43 15.18
CA LYS A 155 -10.70 1.24 15.97
C LYS A 155 -11.95 1.64 15.19
N GLY A 156 -12.81 0.66 14.91
CA GLY A 156 -14.05 0.87 14.17
C GLY A 156 -13.85 1.18 12.67
N ARG A 157 -12.69 0.89 12.13
CA ARG A 157 -12.29 1.20 10.75
C ARG A 157 -11.59 0.00 10.09
N GLY A 158 -10.64 0.24 9.20
CA GLY A 158 -9.96 -0.82 8.45
C GLY A 158 -8.75 -1.42 9.15
N THR A 159 -8.23 -2.50 8.53
CA THR A 159 -7.03 -3.23 8.97
C THR A 159 -6.06 -3.39 7.80
N ILE A 160 -4.77 -3.25 8.05
CA ILE A 160 -3.70 -3.45 7.08
C ILE A 160 -2.69 -4.46 7.65
N TYR A 161 -2.46 -5.55 6.93
CA TYR A 161 -1.50 -6.59 7.25
C TYR A 161 -0.21 -6.42 6.46
N PHE A 162 0.94 -6.70 7.08
CA PHE A 162 2.28 -6.62 6.51
C PHE A 162 2.97 -7.98 6.63
N LEU A 163 3.09 -8.71 5.55
CA LEU A 163 3.53 -10.09 5.55
C LEU A 163 4.77 -10.30 4.66
N PRO A 164 5.67 -11.20 5.05
CA PRO A 164 6.72 -11.64 4.13
C PRO A 164 6.12 -12.45 2.99
N ALA A 165 6.68 -12.32 1.80
CA ALA A 165 6.25 -13.05 0.61
C ALA A 165 6.70 -14.52 0.68
N THR A 166 5.94 -15.32 1.42
CA THR A 166 6.17 -16.77 1.57
C THR A 166 4.92 -17.57 1.19
N PRO A 167 5.07 -18.83 0.69
CA PRO A 167 3.92 -19.67 0.37
C PRO A 167 2.97 -19.92 1.57
N ARG A 168 3.54 -19.94 2.79
CA ARG A 168 2.75 -20.08 4.03
C ARG A 168 1.89 -18.85 4.30
N ALA A 169 2.46 -17.66 4.17
CA ALA A 169 1.74 -16.41 4.39
C ALA A 169 0.64 -16.23 3.34
N ALA A 170 0.90 -16.63 2.09
CA ALA A 170 -0.08 -16.56 1.01
C ALA A 170 -1.35 -17.39 1.27
N ARG A 171 -1.21 -18.58 1.88
CA ARG A 171 -2.35 -19.45 2.22
C ARG A 171 -3.21 -18.93 3.39
N GLY A 172 -2.65 -18.06 4.21
CA GLY A 172 -3.33 -17.46 5.36
C GLY A 172 -3.96 -16.09 5.06
N ILE A 173 -4.03 -15.67 3.79
CA ILE A 173 -4.58 -14.36 3.41
C ILE A 173 -6.07 -14.33 3.79
N PRO A 174 -6.50 -13.38 4.64
CA PRO A 174 -7.92 -13.16 4.89
C PRO A 174 -8.59 -12.58 3.63
N SER A 175 -9.91 -12.52 3.61
CA SER A 175 -10.61 -11.77 2.56
C SER A 175 -10.20 -10.30 2.64
N VAL A 176 -9.55 -9.80 1.59
CA VAL A 176 -8.99 -8.43 1.58
C VAL A 176 -9.48 -7.62 0.39
N SER A 177 -9.73 -6.34 0.64
CA SER A 177 -10.13 -5.38 -0.39
C SER A 177 -8.95 -4.97 -1.29
N VAL A 178 -7.73 -4.99 -0.74
CA VAL A 178 -6.51 -4.62 -1.49
C VAL A 178 -5.38 -5.59 -1.18
N LEU A 179 -4.77 -6.13 -2.23
CA LEU A 179 -3.53 -6.87 -2.17
C LEU A 179 -2.41 -6.06 -2.82
N VAL A 180 -1.30 -5.89 -2.12
CA VAL A 180 -0.11 -5.21 -2.63
C VAL A 180 1.09 -6.15 -2.60
N LEU A 181 1.81 -6.27 -3.71
CA LEU A 181 3.12 -6.90 -3.77
C LEU A 181 4.16 -5.79 -4.03
N ASP A 182 4.90 -5.42 -2.98
CA ASP A 182 6.01 -4.45 -3.09
C ASP A 182 7.28 -5.18 -3.51
N GLU A 183 8.03 -4.58 -4.43
CA GLU A 183 9.20 -5.16 -5.10
C GLU A 183 8.88 -6.52 -5.76
N ALA A 184 7.73 -6.60 -6.45
CA ALA A 184 7.15 -7.83 -7.00
C ALA A 184 8.11 -8.60 -7.93
N GLY A 185 8.99 -7.92 -8.68
CA GLY A 185 10.00 -8.55 -9.53
C GLY A 185 11.10 -9.32 -8.76
N PHE A 186 11.20 -9.12 -7.45
CA PHE A 186 12.20 -9.74 -6.57
C PHE A 186 11.60 -10.78 -5.63
N LEU A 187 10.30 -11.09 -5.77
CA LEU A 187 9.60 -12.05 -4.91
C LEU A 187 9.55 -13.43 -5.57
N ASP A 188 10.33 -14.39 -5.05
CA ASP A 188 10.32 -15.77 -5.55
C ASP A 188 8.94 -16.45 -5.46
N SER A 189 8.12 -16.03 -4.49
CA SER A 189 6.77 -16.55 -4.27
C SER A 189 5.66 -15.70 -4.90
N ALA A 190 5.97 -14.71 -5.75
CA ALA A 190 4.99 -13.79 -6.33
C ALA A 190 3.83 -14.51 -7.01
N GLU A 191 4.11 -15.51 -7.83
CA GLU A 191 3.11 -16.32 -8.54
C GLU A 191 2.21 -17.11 -7.58
N SER A 192 2.80 -17.71 -6.54
CA SER A 192 2.03 -18.43 -5.51
C SER A 192 1.09 -17.53 -4.73
N ILE A 193 1.54 -16.30 -4.41
CA ILE A 193 0.73 -15.29 -3.72
C ILE A 193 -0.40 -14.81 -4.63
N TYR A 194 -0.07 -14.50 -5.89
CA TYR A 194 -1.03 -14.09 -6.90
C TYR A 194 -2.14 -15.13 -7.07
N THR A 195 -1.77 -16.38 -7.28
CA THR A 195 -2.72 -17.51 -7.44
C THR A 195 -3.58 -17.70 -6.20
N ALA A 196 -3.01 -17.58 -4.99
CA ALA A 196 -3.75 -17.70 -3.74
C ALA A 196 -4.74 -16.53 -3.51
N ALA A 197 -4.45 -15.35 -4.06
CA ALA A 197 -5.29 -14.16 -3.92
C ALA A 197 -6.48 -14.14 -4.89
N LEU A 198 -6.36 -14.76 -6.06
CA LEU A 198 -7.40 -14.73 -7.11
C LEU A 198 -8.81 -15.10 -6.61
N PRO A 199 -9.03 -16.18 -5.82
CA PRO A 199 -10.36 -16.51 -5.31
C PRO A 199 -10.97 -15.41 -4.44
N THR A 200 -10.14 -14.78 -3.60
CA THR A 200 -10.56 -13.67 -2.74
C THR A 200 -10.95 -12.44 -3.58
N MET A 201 -10.14 -12.13 -4.60
CA MET A 201 -10.39 -11.04 -5.54
C MET A 201 -11.69 -11.26 -6.31
N SER A 202 -11.92 -12.48 -6.80
CA SER A 202 -13.14 -12.81 -7.56
C SER A 202 -14.42 -12.70 -6.73
N THR A 203 -14.35 -12.98 -5.42
CA THR A 203 -15.49 -12.85 -4.50
C THR A 203 -15.92 -11.41 -4.29
N LEU A 204 -14.98 -10.46 -4.27
CA LEU A 204 -15.22 -9.03 -4.06
C LEU A 204 -15.49 -8.28 -5.38
N GLY A 205 -15.23 -8.91 -6.53
CA GLY A 205 -15.37 -8.33 -7.86
C GLY A 205 -14.56 -7.05 -8.02
N ASP A 206 -15.10 -6.05 -8.70
CA ASP A 206 -14.39 -4.79 -9.03
C ASP A 206 -13.96 -3.96 -7.81
N LYS A 207 -14.50 -4.27 -6.62
CA LYS A 207 -14.11 -3.60 -5.36
C LYS A 207 -12.76 -4.05 -4.86
N ALA A 208 -12.30 -5.23 -5.24
CA ALA A 208 -10.96 -5.70 -4.89
C ALA A 208 -9.91 -5.08 -5.81
N LYS A 209 -8.76 -4.74 -5.25
CA LYS A 209 -7.62 -4.15 -5.97
C LYS A 209 -6.37 -5.00 -5.80
N LEU A 210 -5.69 -5.29 -6.89
CA LEU A 210 -4.37 -5.93 -6.88
C LEU A 210 -3.34 -4.95 -7.43
N ILE A 211 -2.33 -4.65 -6.63
CA ILE A 211 -1.30 -3.66 -6.95
C ILE A 211 0.06 -4.34 -6.90
N LEU A 212 0.75 -4.41 -8.02
CA LEU A 212 2.13 -4.86 -8.11
C LEU A 212 3.03 -3.66 -8.36
N LEU A 213 4.11 -3.50 -7.59
CA LEU A 213 5.08 -2.44 -7.85
C LEU A 213 6.51 -2.94 -7.72
N SER A 214 7.38 -2.55 -8.65
CA SER A 214 8.78 -2.98 -8.68
C SER A 214 9.65 -2.11 -9.56
N THR A 215 10.97 -2.12 -9.31
CA THR A 215 11.97 -1.93 -10.36
C THR A 215 12.12 -3.26 -11.14
N PRO A 216 12.69 -3.27 -12.35
CA PRO A 216 12.90 -4.50 -13.11
C PRO A 216 13.85 -5.47 -12.39
N ASN A 217 13.65 -6.77 -12.60
CA ASN A 217 14.57 -7.82 -12.16
C ASN A 217 14.69 -8.93 -13.22
N GLY A 218 15.13 -8.60 -14.44
CA GLY A 218 15.20 -9.53 -15.55
C GLY A 218 13.82 -9.91 -16.12
N MET A 219 13.84 -10.75 -17.15
CA MET A 219 12.64 -11.15 -17.90
C MET A 219 11.97 -12.43 -17.34
N GLY A 220 12.66 -13.22 -16.51
CA GLY A 220 12.23 -14.57 -16.09
C GLY A 220 11.35 -14.62 -14.84
N ASN A 221 10.53 -13.59 -14.58
CA ASN A 221 9.67 -13.55 -13.39
C ASN A 221 8.25 -13.06 -13.71
N MET A 222 7.32 -13.33 -12.79
CA MET A 222 5.90 -12.99 -12.96
C MET A 222 5.69 -11.49 -13.26
N PHE A 223 6.42 -10.58 -12.59
CA PHE A 223 6.26 -9.15 -12.80
C PHE A 223 6.61 -8.74 -14.25
N ALA A 224 7.73 -9.27 -14.78
CA ALA A 224 8.13 -9.01 -16.17
C ALA A 224 7.10 -9.58 -17.17
N ASN A 225 6.63 -10.81 -16.94
CA ASN A 225 5.62 -11.44 -17.79
C ASN A 225 4.33 -10.63 -17.84
N LEU A 226 3.83 -10.16 -16.68
CA LEU A 226 2.63 -9.31 -16.61
C LEU A 226 2.88 -7.92 -17.19
N TRP A 227 4.09 -7.36 -17.04
CA TRP A 227 4.41 -6.05 -17.59
C TRP A 227 4.43 -6.04 -19.12
N HIS A 228 4.94 -7.10 -19.73
CA HIS A 228 5.04 -7.25 -21.19
C HIS A 228 3.85 -7.96 -21.83
N GLY A 229 2.91 -8.46 -21.04
CA GLY A 229 1.67 -9.08 -21.53
C GLY A 229 0.82 -8.09 -22.33
N GLU A 230 -0.01 -8.61 -23.25
CA GLU A 230 -0.92 -7.83 -24.08
C GLU A 230 -2.36 -8.17 -23.72
N ASP A 231 -3.26 -7.18 -23.78
CA ASP A 231 -4.73 -7.29 -23.63
C ASP A 231 -5.23 -8.19 -22.48
N ASP A 232 -4.53 -8.15 -21.36
CA ASP A 232 -4.72 -9.01 -20.20
C ASP A 232 -5.50 -8.36 -19.03
N GLY A 233 -6.06 -7.17 -19.25
CA GLY A 233 -6.82 -6.41 -18.25
C GLY A 233 -5.96 -5.71 -17.19
N TRP A 234 -4.64 -5.72 -17.31
CA TRP A 234 -3.72 -5.00 -16.43
C TRP A 234 -3.55 -3.55 -16.84
N ASN A 235 -3.80 -2.66 -15.91
CA ASN A 235 -3.44 -1.25 -16.02
C ASN A 235 -1.95 -1.07 -15.70
N ARG A 236 -1.17 -0.63 -16.69
CA ARG A 236 0.29 -0.46 -16.60
C ARG A 236 0.66 0.99 -16.35
N GLN A 237 1.30 1.25 -15.20
CA GLN A 237 1.77 2.57 -14.80
C GLN A 237 3.29 2.59 -14.77
N LYS A 238 3.89 3.56 -15.47
CA LYS A 238 5.33 3.76 -15.54
C LYS A 238 5.71 5.06 -14.83
N ILE A 239 6.55 4.98 -13.79
CA ILE A 239 7.02 6.15 -13.03
C ILE A 239 8.53 6.28 -13.16
N HIS A 240 8.97 7.08 -14.12
CA HIS A 240 10.37 7.36 -14.35
C HIS A 240 10.86 8.50 -13.45
N TYR A 241 12.11 8.46 -12.99
CA TYR A 241 12.67 9.51 -12.12
C TYR A 241 12.56 10.91 -12.73
N SER A 242 12.68 11.04 -14.06
CA SER A 242 12.57 12.33 -14.76
C SER A 242 11.18 12.99 -14.65
N THR A 243 10.15 12.24 -14.27
CA THR A 243 8.80 12.80 -14.01
C THR A 243 8.67 13.37 -12.61
N ILE A 244 9.66 13.17 -11.75
CA ILE A 244 9.65 13.66 -10.37
C ILE A 244 10.31 15.06 -10.34
N PRO A 245 9.57 16.10 -9.92
CA PRO A 245 10.04 17.49 -10.02
C PRO A 245 11.39 17.77 -9.34
N ILE A 246 11.69 17.10 -8.23
CA ILE A 246 12.97 17.28 -7.53
C ILE A 246 14.17 16.78 -8.34
N TYR A 247 13.98 15.79 -9.21
CA TYR A 247 15.03 15.27 -10.10
C TYR A 247 15.04 16.01 -11.44
N ALA A 248 13.86 16.36 -11.96
CA ALA A 248 13.71 17.08 -13.22
C ALA A 248 14.27 18.52 -13.19
N LYS A 249 14.39 19.14 -12.00
CA LYS A 249 14.94 20.51 -11.82
C LYS A 249 16.43 20.62 -12.17
N ASP A 250 17.20 19.53 -12.08
CA ASP A 250 18.62 19.50 -12.42
C ASP A 250 18.81 18.58 -13.64
N PRO A 251 19.02 19.13 -14.86
CA PRO A 251 19.24 18.33 -16.06
C PRO A 251 20.43 17.35 -15.95
N ASP A 252 21.42 17.67 -15.13
CA ASP A 252 22.60 16.84 -14.88
C ASP A 252 22.43 15.88 -13.69
N TRP A 253 21.26 15.85 -13.05
CA TRP A 253 21.02 15.04 -11.84
C TRP A 253 21.41 13.56 -12.06
N ALA A 254 21.01 12.98 -13.16
CA ALA A 254 21.29 11.58 -13.48
C ALA A 254 22.81 11.31 -13.58
N LYS A 255 23.53 12.17 -14.33
CA LYS A 255 24.98 12.10 -14.47
C LYS A 255 25.69 12.24 -13.13
N LYS A 256 25.38 13.29 -12.37
CA LYS A 256 25.95 13.56 -11.07
C LYS A 256 25.68 12.42 -10.07
N THR A 257 24.47 11.86 -10.07
CA THR A 257 24.08 10.77 -9.19
C THR A 257 24.83 9.48 -9.53
N LYS A 258 24.93 9.15 -10.83
CA LYS A 258 25.66 7.97 -11.32
C LYS A 258 27.15 8.04 -10.96
N GLU A 259 27.79 9.18 -11.22
CA GLU A 259 29.20 9.42 -10.92
C GLU A 259 29.50 9.37 -9.41
N LYS A 260 28.68 10.08 -8.61
CA LYS A 260 28.83 10.14 -7.15
C LYS A 260 28.63 8.81 -6.49
N ALA A 261 27.63 8.04 -6.89
CA ALA A 261 27.32 6.72 -6.35
C ALA A 261 28.18 5.61 -6.94
N LYS A 262 29.02 5.91 -7.95
CA LYS A 262 29.86 4.92 -8.67
C LYS A 262 29.06 3.73 -9.18
N LEU A 263 27.82 3.98 -9.63
CA LEU A 263 26.97 2.95 -10.18
C LEU A 263 27.48 2.45 -11.52
N SER A 264 27.45 1.12 -11.71
CA SER A 264 27.70 0.53 -13.02
C SER A 264 26.60 0.96 -14.00
N GLU A 265 26.89 0.97 -15.30
CA GLU A 265 25.89 1.23 -16.34
C GLU A 265 24.70 0.30 -16.20
N ARG A 266 24.95 -0.97 -15.96
CA ARG A 266 23.95 -2.00 -15.76
C ARG A 266 23.02 -1.69 -14.56
N SER A 267 23.59 -1.37 -13.39
CA SER A 267 22.81 -1.02 -12.20
C SER A 267 21.99 0.27 -12.42
N TRP A 268 22.58 1.25 -13.13
CA TRP A 268 21.84 2.47 -13.48
C TRP A 268 20.65 2.17 -14.38
N ARG A 269 20.85 1.42 -15.45
CA ARG A 269 19.79 1.04 -16.39
C ARG A 269 18.66 0.29 -15.69
N GLN A 270 18.98 -0.66 -14.83
CA GLN A 270 17.98 -1.43 -14.07
C GLN A 270 17.20 -0.53 -13.09
N GLU A 271 17.90 0.17 -12.22
CA GLU A 271 17.27 0.85 -11.06
C GLU A 271 16.62 2.19 -11.42
N TYR A 272 17.15 2.88 -12.44
CA TYR A 272 16.69 4.22 -12.79
C TYR A 272 16.03 4.28 -14.18
N GLU A 273 16.59 3.65 -15.21
CA GLU A 273 16.02 3.64 -16.56
C GLU A 273 14.94 2.58 -16.75
N MET A 274 14.74 1.71 -15.73
CA MET A 274 13.74 0.65 -15.74
C MET A 274 13.91 -0.38 -16.86
N ASP A 275 15.17 -0.75 -17.12
CA ASP A 275 15.55 -1.70 -18.16
C ASP A 275 15.59 -3.13 -17.61
N PHE A 276 14.70 -4.00 -18.11
CA PHE A 276 14.62 -5.40 -17.70
C PHE A 276 15.84 -6.23 -18.14
N VAL A 277 16.43 -5.88 -19.25
CA VAL A 277 17.57 -6.62 -19.85
C VAL A 277 18.85 -6.44 -19.02
N ALA A 278 18.96 -5.32 -18.31
CA ALA A 278 20.15 -5.01 -17.52
C ALA A 278 20.29 -5.83 -16.23
N SER A 279 19.27 -6.59 -15.82
CA SER A 279 19.30 -7.31 -14.53
C SER A 279 20.24 -8.54 -14.55
N ASP A 280 20.80 -8.88 -13.37
CA ASP A 280 21.80 -9.97 -13.23
C ASP A 280 21.22 -11.38 -13.40
N ALA A 281 19.90 -11.52 -13.52
CA ALA A 281 19.24 -12.83 -13.64
C ALA A 281 19.41 -13.48 -15.04
N GLN A 282 19.93 -12.78 -16.04
CA GLN A 282 20.14 -13.35 -17.36
C GLN A 282 21.57 -13.86 -17.53
N VAL A 283 21.70 -15.19 -17.65
CA VAL A 283 22.97 -15.88 -17.92
C VAL A 283 23.44 -15.65 -19.37
N PHE A 284 22.48 -15.37 -20.29
CA PHE A 284 22.77 -15.09 -21.71
C PHE A 284 22.10 -13.79 -22.17
N PRO A 285 22.78 -12.97 -23.00
CA PRO A 285 22.16 -11.83 -23.65
C PRO A 285 21.01 -12.27 -24.55
N PRO A 286 19.90 -11.51 -24.63
CA PRO A 286 18.74 -11.84 -25.49
C PRO A 286 19.10 -12.08 -26.96
N GLU A 287 20.09 -11.36 -27.46
CA GLU A 287 20.58 -11.47 -28.86
C GLU A 287 21.16 -12.86 -29.19
N LEU A 288 21.46 -13.70 -28.18
CA LEU A 288 21.94 -15.07 -28.36
C LEU A 288 20.84 -16.13 -28.23
N VAL A 289 19.62 -15.74 -27.83
CA VAL A 289 18.50 -16.67 -27.64
C VAL A 289 17.54 -16.68 -28.86
N GLU A 290 17.64 -15.66 -29.74
CA GLU A 290 16.81 -15.52 -30.95
C GLU A 290 17.42 -16.16 -32.22
N LYS A 291 18.27 -17.19 -32.09
CA LYS A 291 18.81 -17.92 -33.27
C LYS A 291 18.39 -19.38 -33.25
#